data_96f4610afdc2c6cf1947c000044c8211
#
_entry.id   96f4610afdc2c6cf1947c000044c8211
#
_cell.length_a   1.000
_cell.length_b   1.000
_cell.length_c   1.000
_cell.angle_alpha   90.00
_cell.angle_beta   90.00
_cell.angle_gamma   90.00
#
_symmetry.space_group_name_H-M   'P 1'
#
loop_
_entity.id
_entity.type
_entity.pdbx_description
1 polymer ?
#
loop_
_entity_poly.entity_id
_entity_poly.type
_entity_poly.pdbx_seq_one_letter_code
_entity_poly.pdbx_strand_id
1 'polypeptide(L)'
;LLVRFTTPDPLALSYPSLSPYAYCANNPVCNVDLDGKAHFMHNGKIIGNDGIDDGKLFVLKTTEKYFRNRNEIIPGAGLPKKLEKATINFIKENNGDTEMFGTNPIAYENSIEIARQSIRQNMINAIGDDSSGDTADRNNREYGGYINDGIVFTSAPGPVGSPDRPLSMVVSAPPNAPMFHSHPSGSVGIYPNDTKYPQPPSSADIKYAGDGANYCFGMGDGRVYIYDRAGVQAIVPLNDFVMPKIITK
;
A
#
# COMPACT_ATOMS: atom_id res chain seq x y z
N LEU A 1 -16.04 -6.89 27.09
CA LEU A 1 -14.62 -6.79 26.79
C LEU A 1 -14.26 -5.30 26.81
N LEU A 2 -13.41 -4.88 27.76
CA LEU A 2 -12.84 -3.52 27.77
C LEU A 2 -11.75 -3.47 26.68
N VAL A 3 -12.02 -2.76 25.60
CA VAL A 3 -11.07 -2.53 24.51
C VAL A 3 -10.26 -1.28 24.84
N ARG A 4 -9.50 -1.37 25.93
CA ARG A 4 -8.63 -0.29 26.45
C ARG A 4 -7.40 -0.90 27.11
N PHE A 5 -6.27 -0.18 27.04
CA PHE A 5 -5.13 -0.54 27.86
C PHE A 5 -5.47 -0.47 29.36
N THR A 6 -4.91 -1.34 30.15
CA THR A 6 -5.02 -1.32 31.63
C THR A 6 -4.02 -0.39 32.29
N THR A 7 -2.99 0.00 31.54
CA THR A 7 -1.96 0.99 31.91
C THR A 7 -1.92 2.10 30.85
N PRO A 8 -1.46 3.32 31.18
CA PRO A 8 -1.27 4.37 30.19
C PRO A 8 -0.34 3.90 29.07
N ASP A 9 -0.70 4.19 27.83
CA ASP A 9 0.16 3.96 26.67
C ASP A 9 1.44 4.80 26.82
N PRO A 10 2.63 4.19 26.75
CA PRO A 10 3.90 4.93 26.79
C PRO A 10 4.01 6.01 25.70
N LEU A 11 3.30 5.86 24.59
CA LEU A 11 3.27 6.81 23.48
C LEU A 11 2.11 7.82 23.56
N ALA A 12 1.36 7.87 24.67
CA ALA A 12 0.21 8.76 24.84
C ALA A 12 0.53 10.23 24.55
N LEU A 13 1.73 10.68 24.82
CA LEU A 13 2.17 12.05 24.55
C LEU A 13 2.31 12.36 23.06
N SER A 14 2.48 11.34 22.22
CA SER A 14 2.55 11.47 20.76
C SER A 14 1.16 11.62 20.12
N TYR A 15 0.10 11.37 20.88
CA TYR A 15 -1.30 11.40 20.43
C TYR A 15 -2.18 12.20 21.40
N PRO A 16 -1.94 13.53 21.56
CA PRO A 16 -2.61 14.34 22.60
C PRO A 16 -4.13 14.44 22.43
N SER A 17 -4.67 14.08 21.27
CA SER A 17 -6.11 14.00 21.01
C SER A 17 -6.77 12.68 21.43
N LEU A 18 -5.99 11.68 21.85
CA LEU A 18 -6.49 10.37 22.29
C LEU A 18 -6.31 10.19 23.79
N SER A 19 -7.20 9.39 24.38
CA SER A 19 -7.03 8.97 25.78
C SER A 19 -5.73 8.17 25.95
N PRO A 20 -4.95 8.36 27.02
CA PRO A 20 -3.79 7.54 27.31
C PRO A 20 -4.09 6.03 27.44
N TYR A 21 -5.34 5.66 27.56
CA TYR A 21 -5.82 4.28 27.63
C TYR A 21 -6.49 3.80 26.35
N ALA A 22 -6.40 4.58 25.25
CA ALA A 22 -6.99 4.20 23.98
C ALA A 22 -6.21 3.07 23.33
N TYR A 23 -6.79 1.87 23.24
CA TYR A 23 -6.24 0.76 22.46
C TYR A 23 -6.67 0.90 21.00
N CYS A 24 -5.72 0.76 20.06
CA CYS A 24 -5.94 0.87 18.62
C CYS A 24 -6.76 2.12 18.21
N ALA A 25 -6.45 3.27 18.79
CA ALA A 25 -7.19 4.53 18.57
C ALA A 25 -8.71 4.41 18.79
N ASN A 26 -9.15 3.58 19.76
CA ASN A 26 -10.53 3.21 20.03
C ASN A 26 -11.24 2.45 18.88
N ASN A 27 -10.52 1.92 17.93
CA ASN A 27 -11.06 1.14 16.81
C ASN A 27 -10.31 -0.20 16.62
N PRO A 28 -10.41 -1.15 17.55
CA PRO A 28 -9.71 -2.44 17.49
C PRO A 28 -10.24 -3.41 16.45
N VAL A 29 -11.33 -3.05 15.78
CA VAL A 29 -11.87 -3.84 14.66
C VAL A 29 -11.13 -3.50 13.36
N CYS A 30 -10.67 -2.25 13.23
CA CYS A 30 -10.01 -1.74 12.05
C CYS A 30 -8.48 -1.53 12.23
N ASN A 31 -8.01 -1.47 13.47
CA ASN A 31 -6.61 -1.25 13.77
C ASN A 31 -6.07 -2.46 14.56
N VAL A 32 -5.09 -3.13 14.00
CA VAL A 32 -4.31 -4.15 14.71
C VAL A 32 -3.00 -3.50 15.10
N ASP A 33 -2.79 -3.38 16.41
CA ASP A 33 -1.45 -3.12 16.94
C ASP A 33 -0.68 -4.45 16.88
N LEU A 34 0.25 -4.54 15.96
CA LEU A 34 1.09 -5.73 15.76
C LEU A 34 2.20 -5.86 16.82
N ASP A 35 2.14 -5.19 17.94
CA ASP A 35 3.15 -5.05 19.00
C ASP A 35 3.93 -3.70 19.03
N GLY A 36 3.43 -2.68 18.32
CA GLY A 36 4.04 -1.33 18.25
C GLY A 36 5.31 -1.25 17.42
N LYS A 37 5.87 -2.37 16.97
CA LYS A 37 7.20 -2.43 16.33
C LYS A 37 7.14 -2.21 14.84
N ALA A 38 8.26 -1.78 14.24
CA ALA A 38 8.39 -1.73 12.79
C ALA A 38 8.50 -3.14 12.21
N HIS A 39 7.61 -3.46 11.28
CA HIS A 39 7.52 -4.78 10.67
C HIS A 39 7.98 -4.77 9.22
N PHE A 40 8.49 -5.91 8.77
CA PHE A 40 8.84 -6.17 7.37
C PHE A 40 7.87 -7.18 6.77
N MET A 41 7.28 -6.81 5.63
CA MET A 41 6.33 -7.62 4.88
C MET A 41 6.92 -8.09 3.56
N HIS A 42 6.70 -9.36 3.22
CA HIS A 42 7.02 -9.93 1.92
C HIS A 42 5.82 -10.73 1.40
N ASN A 43 5.34 -10.39 0.20
CA ASN A 43 4.19 -11.04 -0.45
C ASN A 43 2.95 -11.13 0.48
N GLY A 44 2.59 -10.03 1.15
CA GLY A 44 1.42 -9.94 2.04
C GLY A 44 1.60 -10.60 3.42
N LYS A 45 2.81 -11.07 3.76
CA LYS A 45 3.08 -11.75 5.04
C LYS A 45 4.18 -11.04 5.81
N ILE A 46 3.98 -10.87 7.11
CA ILE A 46 5.03 -10.39 8.02
C ILE A 46 6.12 -11.45 8.12
N ILE A 47 7.37 -11.07 7.91
CA ILE A 47 8.54 -11.94 7.94
C ILE A 47 9.51 -11.65 9.11
N GLY A 48 9.31 -10.54 9.80
CA GLY A 48 10.07 -10.14 10.99
C GLY A 48 9.87 -8.67 11.33
N ASN A 49 10.52 -8.21 12.39
CA ASN A 49 10.56 -6.83 12.86
C ASN A 49 11.98 -6.44 13.29
N ASP A 50 12.24 -5.14 13.41
CA ASP A 50 13.55 -4.59 13.80
C ASP A 50 13.68 -4.32 15.31
N GLY A 51 12.65 -4.58 16.09
CA GLY A 51 12.63 -4.29 17.53
C GLY A 51 12.36 -2.82 17.89
N ILE A 52 12.27 -1.90 16.91
CA ILE A 52 11.99 -0.48 17.14
C ILE A 52 10.48 -0.28 17.25
N ASP A 53 10.04 0.36 18.33
CA ASP A 53 8.64 0.63 18.62
C ASP A 53 8.19 1.94 17.95
N ASP A 54 7.95 1.92 16.63
CA ASP A 54 7.50 3.08 15.87
C ASP A 54 6.28 2.80 14.95
N GLY A 55 5.77 1.57 14.97
CA GLY A 55 4.58 1.15 14.27
C GLY A 55 4.67 1.24 12.74
N LYS A 56 5.88 1.26 12.18
CA LYS A 56 6.09 1.32 10.74
C LYS A 56 5.88 -0.03 10.06
N LEU A 57 5.56 0.01 8.80
CA LEU A 57 5.50 -1.19 7.94
C LEU A 57 6.34 -0.97 6.69
N PHE A 58 7.30 -1.85 6.50
CA PHE A 58 8.19 -1.90 5.35
C PHE A 58 7.80 -3.07 4.46
N VAL A 59 7.64 -2.83 3.17
CA VAL A 59 7.37 -3.87 2.17
C VAL A 59 8.65 -4.14 1.39
N LEU A 60 9.08 -5.40 1.38
CA LEU A 60 10.23 -5.82 0.59
C LEU A 60 9.95 -5.58 -0.90
N LYS A 61 10.91 -4.97 -1.60
CA LYS A 61 10.79 -4.68 -3.04
C LYS A 61 10.57 -5.96 -3.83
N THR A 62 9.70 -5.88 -4.84
CA THR A 62 9.34 -7.05 -5.67
C THR A 62 10.52 -7.44 -6.57
N THR A 63 10.71 -8.75 -6.77
CA THR A 63 11.85 -9.25 -7.56
C THR A 63 11.75 -8.89 -9.03
N GLU A 64 12.92 -8.69 -9.67
CA GLU A 64 13.04 -8.46 -11.11
C GLU A 64 12.39 -9.57 -11.96
N LYS A 65 12.40 -10.83 -11.47
CA LYS A 65 11.76 -11.95 -12.14
C LYS A 65 10.25 -11.75 -12.30
N TYR A 66 9.61 -11.12 -11.32
CA TYR A 66 8.18 -10.84 -11.37
C TYR A 66 7.85 -9.89 -12.53
N PHE A 67 8.67 -8.86 -12.74
CA PHE A 67 8.48 -7.88 -13.82
C PHE A 67 8.72 -8.48 -15.20
N ARG A 68 9.65 -9.44 -15.33
CA ARG A 68 10.01 -10.06 -16.63
C ARG A 68 8.99 -11.09 -17.14
N ASN A 69 8.20 -11.69 -16.26
CA ASN A 69 7.35 -12.85 -16.60
C ASN A 69 5.90 -12.46 -16.95
N ARG A 70 5.62 -11.19 -17.22
CA ARG A 70 4.27 -10.72 -17.51
C ARG A 70 4.15 -10.17 -18.92
N ASN A 71 2.97 -10.40 -19.52
CA ASN A 71 2.59 -9.80 -20.81
C ASN A 71 2.34 -8.28 -20.70
N GLU A 72 2.22 -7.75 -19.48
CA GLU A 72 2.08 -6.32 -19.21
C GLU A 72 3.44 -5.73 -18.84
N ILE A 73 3.74 -4.58 -19.45
CA ILE A 73 4.94 -3.80 -19.08
C ILE A 73 4.65 -3.10 -17.75
N ILE A 74 5.28 -3.58 -16.68
CA ILE A 74 5.24 -2.91 -15.38
C ILE A 74 6.51 -2.07 -15.26
N PRO A 75 6.40 -0.75 -15.16
CA PRO A 75 7.58 0.10 -14.98
C PRO A 75 8.23 -0.17 -13.62
N GLY A 76 9.47 -0.62 -13.61
CA GLY A 76 10.22 -0.91 -12.39
C GLY A 76 11.40 -1.84 -12.67
N ALA A 77 12.48 -1.70 -11.91
CA ALA A 77 13.69 -2.51 -12.08
C ALA A 77 13.60 -3.85 -11.34
N GLY A 78 12.86 -3.88 -10.22
CA GLY A 78 12.78 -5.04 -9.33
C GLY A 78 14.07 -5.33 -8.54
N LEU A 79 13.95 -6.16 -7.53
CA LEU A 79 15.06 -6.58 -6.68
C LEU A 79 15.72 -7.85 -7.23
N PRO A 80 17.06 -7.90 -7.40
CA PRO A 80 17.75 -9.12 -7.79
C PRO A 80 17.46 -10.28 -6.82
N LYS A 81 17.16 -11.47 -7.35
CA LYS A 81 16.78 -12.64 -6.53
C LYS A 81 17.78 -12.98 -5.41
N LYS A 82 19.08 -12.80 -5.68
CA LYS A 82 20.12 -13.02 -4.67
C LYS A 82 19.99 -12.06 -3.50
N LEU A 83 19.69 -10.79 -3.80
CA LEU A 83 19.54 -9.74 -2.80
C LEU A 83 18.23 -9.92 -2.02
N GLU A 84 17.12 -10.27 -2.69
CA GLU A 84 15.86 -10.65 -2.02
C GLU A 84 16.11 -11.74 -0.97
N LYS A 85 16.77 -12.85 -1.37
CA LYS A 85 17.04 -13.95 -0.45
C LYS A 85 17.92 -13.53 0.73
N ALA A 86 18.97 -12.75 0.48
CA ALA A 86 19.85 -12.24 1.53
C ALA A 86 19.09 -11.34 2.52
N THR A 87 18.23 -10.45 2.02
CA THR A 87 17.42 -9.56 2.86
C THR A 87 16.41 -10.33 3.70
N ILE A 88 15.71 -11.31 3.13
CA ILE A 88 14.76 -12.16 3.86
C ILE A 88 15.47 -12.94 4.97
N ASN A 89 16.63 -13.52 4.68
CA ASN A 89 17.41 -14.25 5.67
C ASN A 89 17.85 -13.32 6.81
N PHE A 90 18.40 -12.14 6.47
CA PHE A 90 18.80 -11.14 7.47
C PHE A 90 17.65 -10.78 8.41
N ILE A 91 16.47 -10.45 7.86
CA ILE A 91 15.29 -10.08 8.66
C ILE A 91 14.87 -11.21 9.60
N LYS A 92 14.87 -12.47 9.11
CA LYS A 92 14.44 -13.62 9.90
C LYS A 92 15.44 -14.01 11.00
N GLU A 93 16.72 -13.94 10.69
CA GLU A 93 17.81 -14.32 11.60
C GLU A 93 18.00 -13.28 12.72
N ASN A 94 17.69 -12.00 12.44
CA ASN A 94 17.85 -10.89 13.37
C ASN A 94 16.51 -10.30 13.84
N ASN A 95 15.44 -11.09 13.81
CA ASN A 95 14.10 -10.63 14.16
C ASN A 95 14.05 -10.06 15.60
N GLY A 96 13.73 -8.77 15.71
CA GLY A 96 13.68 -8.04 16.99
C GLY A 96 15.02 -7.53 17.50
N ASP A 97 16.10 -7.66 16.74
CA ASP A 97 17.44 -7.21 17.13
C ASP A 97 17.75 -5.81 16.58
N THR A 98 17.42 -4.79 17.38
CA THR A 98 17.59 -3.38 17.02
C THR A 98 19.05 -3.03 16.67
N GLU A 99 20.04 -3.64 17.33
CA GLU A 99 21.47 -3.37 17.09
C GLU A 99 21.87 -3.86 15.69
N MET A 100 21.47 -5.08 15.33
CA MET A 100 21.75 -5.64 14.01
C MET A 100 21.09 -4.84 12.89
N PHE A 101 19.84 -4.40 13.07
CA PHE A 101 19.19 -3.52 12.10
C PHE A 101 19.81 -2.12 12.04
N GLY A 102 20.35 -1.61 13.14
CA GLY A 102 21.06 -0.33 13.18
C GLY A 102 22.43 -0.34 12.49
N THR A 103 23.09 -1.51 12.46
CA THR A 103 24.43 -1.66 11.86
C THR A 103 24.42 -2.14 10.41
N ASN A 104 23.32 -2.79 9.96
CA ASN A 104 23.19 -3.32 8.61
C ASN A 104 21.90 -2.83 7.92
N PRO A 105 21.98 -1.89 6.98
CA PRO A 105 20.81 -1.26 6.36
C PRO A 105 20.10 -2.15 5.31
N ILE A 106 20.55 -3.38 5.07
CA ILE A 106 20.07 -4.24 3.97
C ILE A 106 18.53 -4.37 3.95
N ALA A 107 17.88 -4.45 5.12
CA ALA A 107 16.43 -4.59 5.21
C ALA A 107 15.71 -3.32 4.73
N TYR A 108 16.19 -2.15 5.16
CA TYR A 108 15.59 -0.86 4.80
C TYR A 108 15.87 -0.47 3.33
N GLU A 109 17.10 -0.66 2.85
CA GLU A 109 17.47 -0.34 1.47
C GLU A 109 16.69 -1.16 0.44
N ASN A 110 16.36 -2.40 0.78
CA ASN A 110 15.62 -3.32 -0.09
C ASN A 110 14.12 -3.36 0.18
N SER A 111 13.61 -2.44 0.99
CA SER A 111 12.18 -2.29 1.28
C SER A 111 11.72 -0.87 0.98
N ILE A 112 10.40 -0.68 0.98
CA ILE A 112 9.77 0.63 0.93
C ILE A 112 8.84 0.76 2.14
N GLU A 113 8.97 1.87 2.89
CA GLU A 113 8.02 2.20 3.94
C GLU A 113 6.68 2.56 3.33
N ILE A 114 5.60 2.01 3.87
CA ILE A 114 4.23 2.29 3.42
C ILE A 114 3.41 2.97 4.51
N ALA A 115 2.34 3.61 4.08
CA ALA A 115 1.43 4.32 4.98
C ALA A 115 0.95 3.44 6.14
N ARG A 116 0.68 4.04 7.30
CA ARG A 116 0.13 3.35 8.47
C ARG A 116 -1.20 2.66 8.15
N GLN A 117 -1.55 1.65 8.92
CA GLN A 117 -2.73 0.81 8.67
C GLN A 117 -4.03 1.63 8.53
N SER A 118 -4.27 2.60 9.41
CA SER A 118 -5.47 3.44 9.34
C SER A 118 -5.56 4.23 8.02
N ILE A 119 -4.44 4.72 7.51
CA ILE A 119 -4.38 5.40 6.22
C ILE A 119 -4.65 4.43 5.08
N ARG A 120 -4.05 3.22 5.12
CA ARG A 120 -4.30 2.18 4.12
C ARG A 120 -5.78 1.77 4.10
N GLN A 121 -6.42 1.65 5.28
CA GLN A 121 -7.85 1.37 5.36
C GLN A 121 -8.69 2.51 4.75
N ASN A 122 -8.33 3.76 5.02
CA ASN A 122 -9.03 4.91 4.45
C ASN A 122 -8.88 4.99 2.93
N MET A 123 -7.71 4.63 2.37
CA MET A 123 -7.55 4.50 0.93
C MET A 123 -8.47 3.42 0.34
N ILE A 124 -8.54 2.24 0.96
CA ILE A 124 -9.44 1.15 0.52
C ILE A 124 -10.90 1.60 0.57
N ASN A 125 -11.30 2.30 1.63
CA ASN A 125 -12.66 2.82 1.75
C ASN A 125 -12.98 3.85 0.63
N ALA A 126 -12.01 4.70 0.31
CA ALA A 126 -12.15 5.72 -0.74
C ALA A 126 -12.33 5.12 -2.14
N ILE A 127 -11.58 4.05 -2.47
CA ILE A 127 -11.71 3.38 -3.77
C ILE A 127 -12.88 2.39 -3.84
N GLY A 128 -13.41 1.96 -2.68
CA GLY A 128 -14.57 1.08 -2.57
C GLY A 128 -15.91 1.80 -2.52
N ASP A 129 -15.89 3.11 -2.31
CA ASP A 129 -17.11 3.94 -2.19
C ASP A 129 -17.58 4.37 -3.58
N ASP A 130 -18.52 3.61 -4.12
CA ASP A 130 -19.21 3.94 -5.36
C ASP A 130 -20.66 4.30 -5.05
N SER A 131 -20.94 5.60 -5.01
CA SER A 131 -22.26 6.14 -4.74
C SER A 131 -23.29 5.85 -5.84
N SER A 132 -22.85 5.39 -7.04
CA SER A 132 -23.77 5.06 -8.13
C SER A 132 -24.58 3.79 -7.88
N GLY A 133 -24.07 2.89 -7.01
CA GLY A 133 -24.70 1.61 -6.73
C GLY A 133 -24.68 0.61 -7.90
N ASP A 134 -24.21 1.00 -9.07
CA ASP A 134 -24.09 0.14 -10.25
C ASP A 134 -22.66 -0.44 -10.32
N THR A 135 -22.58 -1.76 -10.30
CA THR A 135 -21.32 -2.49 -10.38
C THR A 135 -20.58 -2.28 -11.72
N ALA A 136 -21.30 -2.03 -12.82
CA ALA A 136 -20.71 -1.77 -14.10
C ALA A 136 -19.98 -0.41 -14.13
N ASP A 137 -20.58 0.64 -13.63
CA ASP A 137 -19.97 1.96 -13.54
C ASP A 137 -18.78 1.97 -12.61
N ARG A 138 -18.86 1.28 -11.46
CA ARG A 138 -17.77 1.09 -10.51
C ARG A 138 -16.52 0.51 -11.17
N ASN A 139 -16.71 -0.48 -12.03
CA ASN A 139 -15.61 -1.18 -12.69
C ASN A 139 -14.98 -0.39 -13.84
N ASN A 140 -15.55 0.74 -14.22
CA ASN A 140 -15.12 1.55 -15.38
C ASN A 140 -14.70 2.98 -15.00
N ARG A 141 -14.46 3.26 -13.72
CA ARG A 141 -13.97 4.55 -13.22
C ARG A 141 -12.71 4.38 -12.37
N GLU A 142 -11.91 5.40 -12.37
CA GLU A 142 -10.82 5.55 -11.41
C GLU A 142 -11.32 6.32 -10.18
N TYR A 143 -10.96 5.84 -9.00
CA TYR A 143 -11.19 6.46 -7.70
C TYR A 143 -9.85 6.69 -7.03
N GLY A 144 -9.71 7.76 -6.26
CA GLY A 144 -8.46 8.00 -5.56
C GLY A 144 -8.40 9.37 -4.91
N GLY A 145 -7.18 9.79 -4.63
CA GLY A 145 -6.88 11.03 -3.95
C GLY A 145 -5.42 11.13 -3.57
N TYR A 146 -5.15 11.80 -2.45
CA TYR A 146 -3.80 12.00 -1.94
C TYR A 146 -3.75 11.87 -0.41
N ILE A 147 -2.54 11.76 0.10
CA ILE A 147 -2.26 11.70 1.54
C ILE A 147 -1.51 12.98 1.91
N ASN A 148 -2.01 13.70 2.92
CA ASN A 148 -1.32 14.87 3.46
C ASN A 148 -1.42 14.85 4.99
N ASP A 149 -0.29 15.03 5.68
CA ASP A 149 -0.20 15.02 7.14
C ASP A 149 -0.90 13.83 7.81
N GLY A 150 -0.79 12.65 7.19
CA GLY A 150 -1.40 11.43 7.71
C GLY A 150 -2.93 11.37 7.54
N ILE A 151 -3.51 12.21 6.70
CA ILE A 151 -4.94 12.24 6.38
C ILE A 151 -5.13 11.88 4.90
N VAL A 152 -6.15 11.07 4.61
CA VAL A 152 -6.56 10.73 3.24
C VAL A 152 -7.57 11.76 2.75
N PHE A 153 -7.27 12.37 1.63
CA PHE A 153 -8.15 13.29 0.91
C PHE A 153 -8.60 12.60 -0.38
N THR A 154 -9.91 12.53 -0.60
CA THR A 154 -10.49 11.94 -1.81
C THR A 154 -10.68 13.01 -2.88
N SER A 155 -10.48 12.63 -4.12
CA SER A 155 -10.81 13.43 -5.29
C SER A 155 -12.13 12.98 -5.91
N ALA A 156 -12.74 13.82 -6.76
CA ALA A 156 -13.89 13.39 -7.54
C ALA A 156 -13.50 12.19 -8.42
N PRO A 157 -14.38 11.18 -8.56
CA PRO A 157 -14.12 10.05 -9.42
C PRO A 157 -13.83 10.49 -10.87
N GLY A 158 -12.99 9.73 -11.56
CA GLY A 158 -12.77 9.89 -12.98
C GLY A 158 -14.03 9.66 -13.79
N PRO A 159 -14.08 10.09 -15.06
CA PRO A 159 -15.20 9.79 -15.95
C PRO A 159 -15.30 8.27 -16.21
N VAL A 160 -16.48 7.81 -16.55
CA VAL A 160 -16.65 6.43 -17.04
C VAL A 160 -15.82 6.22 -18.29
N GLY A 161 -14.99 5.17 -18.28
CA GLY A 161 -14.20 4.80 -19.44
C GLY A 161 -15.06 4.30 -20.58
N SER A 162 -14.70 4.68 -21.81
CA SER A 162 -15.32 4.22 -23.03
C SER A 162 -14.25 4.04 -24.13
N PRO A 163 -14.54 3.36 -25.26
CA PRO A 163 -13.57 3.24 -26.35
C PRO A 163 -13.00 4.57 -26.83
N ASP A 164 -13.81 5.63 -26.79
CA ASP A 164 -13.44 6.98 -27.25
C ASP A 164 -12.88 7.87 -26.12
N ARG A 165 -12.93 7.40 -24.90
CA ARG A 165 -12.46 8.15 -23.73
C ARG A 165 -11.62 7.25 -22.81
N PRO A 166 -10.29 7.34 -22.87
CA PRO A 166 -9.42 6.61 -21.95
C PRO A 166 -9.74 7.02 -20.51
N LEU A 167 -9.47 6.10 -19.59
CA LEU A 167 -9.55 6.41 -18.17
C LEU A 167 -8.59 7.53 -17.84
N SER A 168 -9.05 8.45 -17.02
CA SER A 168 -8.20 9.50 -16.47
C SER A 168 -8.84 10.03 -15.20
N MET A 169 -8.06 10.20 -14.18
CA MET A 169 -8.45 10.88 -12.94
C MET A 169 -7.53 12.07 -12.72
N VAL A 170 -8.09 13.19 -12.31
CA VAL A 170 -7.30 14.36 -11.92
C VAL A 170 -7.28 14.46 -10.41
N VAL A 171 -6.10 14.32 -9.84
CA VAL A 171 -5.86 14.52 -8.40
C VAL A 171 -5.19 15.88 -8.20
N SER A 172 -5.92 16.84 -7.61
CA SER A 172 -5.36 18.13 -7.23
C SER A 172 -4.72 18.02 -5.84
N ALA A 173 -3.52 17.45 -5.79
CA ALA A 173 -2.75 17.28 -4.57
C ALA A 173 -1.82 18.46 -4.29
N PRO A 174 -1.47 18.75 -3.01
CA PRO A 174 -0.34 19.61 -2.69
C PRO A 174 0.96 19.10 -3.34
N PRO A 175 1.95 19.95 -3.60
CA PRO A 175 3.22 19.54 -4.15
C PRO A 175 3.82 18.38 -3.36
N ASN A 176 4.26 17.36 -4.07
CA ASN A 176 4.92 16.16 -3.52
C ASN A 176 4.06 15.28 -2.57
N ALA A 177 2.78 15.55 -2.40
CA ALA A 177 1.92 14.67 -1.60
C ALA A 177 1.81 13.28 -2.27
N PRO A 178 1.97 12.18 -1.51
CA PRO A 178 1.74 10.84 -2.03
C PRO A 178 0.31 10.71 -2.54
N MET A 179 0.15 10.07 -3.69
CA MET A 179 -1.14 9.88 -4.34
C MET A 179 -1.57 8.41 -4.33
N PHE A 180 -2.86 8.19 -4.45
CA PHE A 180 -3.42 6.86 -4.65
C PHE A 180 -4.59 6.92 -5.63
N HIS A 181 -4.76 5.84 -6.41
CA HIS A 181 -5.90 5.68 -7.32
C HIS A 181 -6.15 4.21 -7.62
N SER A 182 -7.33 3.89 -8.15
CA SER A 182 -7.69 2.54 -8.60
C SER A 182 -7.76 2.48 -10.12
N HIS A 183 -7.31 1.34 -10.67
CA HIS A 183 -7.60 0.94 -12.05
C HIS A 183 -8.76 -0.04 -12.04
N PRO A 184 -9.84 0.19 -12.81
CA PRO A 184 -11.04 -0.60 -12.73
C PRO A 184 -10.86 -2.04 -13.23
N SER A 185 -11.70 -2.95 -12.75
CA SER A 185 -11.71 -4.36 -13.15
C SER A 185 -12.43 -4.62 -14.48
N GLY A 186 -13.12 -3.63 -15.00
CA GLY A 186 -13.89 -3.75 -16.23
C GLY A 186 -13.03 -3.78 -17.49
N SER A 187 -13.70 -3.66 -18.63
CA SER A 187 -13.09 -3.61 -19.95
C SER A 187 -13.72 -2.51 -20.78
N VAL A 188 -13.04 -2.12 -21.84
CA VAL A 188 -13.53 -1.15 -22.83
C VAL A 188 -13.66 -1.82 -24.18
N GLY A 189 -14.74 -1.49 -24.90
CA GLY A 189 -15.05 -2.08 -26.21
C GLY A 189 -16.31 -2.93 -26.19
N ILE A 190 -16.53 -3.68 -27.26
CA ILE A 190 -17.69 -4.56 -27.45
C ILE A 190 -17.19 -6.00 -27.55
N TYR A 191 -17.74 -6.87 -26.71
CA TYR A 191 -17.47 -8.31 -26.80
C TYR A 191 -17.67 -8.84 -28.22
N PRO A 192 -16.81 -9.71 -28.80
CA PRO A 192 -15.65 -10.35 -28.15
C PRO A 192 -14.31 -9.59 -28.24
N ASN A 193 -14.30 -8.35 -28.69
CA ASN A 193 -13.09 -7.56 -28.93
C ASN A 193 -12.83 -6.51 -27.83
N ASP A 194 -13.44 -6.69 -26.66
CA ASP A 194 -13.22 -5.81 -25.55
C ASP A 194 -11.79 -5.96 -24.97
N THR A 195 -11.21 -4.85 -24.54
CA THR A 195 -9.88 -4.80 -23.96
C THR A 195 -9.98 -4.47 -22.45
N LYS A 196 -9.36 -5.28 -21.62
CA LYS A 196 -9.27 -5.01 -20.17
C LYS A 196 -8.39 -3.80 -19.90
N TYR A 197 -8.76 -3.03 -18.90
CA TYR A 197 -7.93 -1.93 -18.44
C TYR A 197 -6.61 -2.46 -17.85
N PRO A 198 -5.45 -1.81 -18.16
CA PRO A 198 -4.18 -2.10 -17.52
C PRO A 198 -4.30 -1.94 -16.00
N GLN A 199 -3.73 -2.85 -15.23
CA GLN A 199 -3.81 -2.82 -13.77
C GLN A 199 -2.62 -2.13 -13.08
N PRO A 200 -1.38 -2.20 -13.62
CA PRO A 200 -0.25 -1.45 -13.10
C PRO A 200 -0.38 0.06 -13.33
N PRO A 201 0.31 0.89 -12.53
CA PRO A 201 0.37 2.33 -12.77
C PRO A 201 0.96 2.65 -14.15
N SER A 202 0.42 3.67 -14.78
CA SER A 202 0.89 4.17 -16.08
C SER A 202 2.22 4.93 -15.96
N SER A 203 2.84 5.23 -17.07
CA SER A 203 4.02 6.12 -17.10
C SER A 203 3.72 7.54 -16.62
N ALA A 204 2.49 8.00 -16.77
CA ALA A 204 2.04 9.28 -16.24
C ALA A 204 1.96 9.26 -14.71
N ASP A 205 1.40 8.20 -14.12
CA ASP A 205 1.32 8.05 -12.67
C ASP A 205 2.71 8.09 -12.03
N ILE A 206 3.66 7.37 -12.62
CA ILE A 206 5.05 7.35 -12.16
C ILE A 206 5.70 8.73 -12.29
N LYS A 207 5.51 9.40 -13.43
CA LYS A 207 6.07 10.74 -13.67
C LYS A 207 5.60 11.77 -12.64
N TYR A 208 4.33 11.68 -12.24
CA TYR A 208 3.70 12.64 -11.32
C TYR A 208 3.60 12.13 -9.88
N ALA A 209 4.24 11.01 -9.56
CA ALA A 209 4.27 10.47 -8.20
C ALA A 209 4.73 11.52 -7.18
N GLY A 210 4.06 11.56 -6.03
CA GLY A 210 4.49 12.33 -4.86
C GLY A 210 5.74 11.73 -4.20
N ASP A 211 6.18 12.33 -3.11
CA ASP A 211 7.31 11.81 -2.35
C ASP A 211 6.90 10.56 -1.56
N GLY A 212 7.82 9.59 -1.45
CA GLY A 212 7.56 8.32 -0.78
C GLY A 212 6.68 7.35 -1.58
N ALA A 213 5.91 6.55 -0.88
CA ALA A 213 5.07 5.51 -1.48
C ALA A 213 3.77 6.08 -2.04
N ASN A 214 3.55 5.89 -3.35
CA ASN A 214 2.28 6.12 -4.03
C ASN A 214 1.63 4.76 -4.34
N TYR A 215 0.30 4.73 -4.55
CA TYR A 215 -0.45 3.48 -4.61
C TYR A 215 -1.38 3.44 -5.82
N CYS A 216 -1.28 2.37 -6.62
CA CYS A 216 -2.25 2.03 -7.65
C CYS A 216 -2.94 0.71 -7.28
N PHE A 217 -4.26 0.73 -7.18
CA PHE A 217 -5.07 -0.43 -6.81
C PHE A 217 -5.60 -1.08 -8.09
N GLY A 218 -5.01 -2.19 -8.49
CA GLY A 218 -5.46 -2.99 -9.61
C GLY A 218 -6.69 -3.83 -9.22
N MET A 219 -7.88 -3.30 -9.47
CA MET A 219 -9.13 -3.95 -9.06
C MET A 219 -9.40 -5.23 -9.85
N GLY A 220 -8.88 -5.33 -11.07
CA GLY A 220 -9.04 -6.50 -11.93
C GLY A 220 -8.07 -7.63 -11.64
N ASP A 221 -6.93 -7.37 -11.02
CA ASP A 221 -5.93 -8.38 -10.69
C ASP A 221 -5.72 -8.60 -9.18
N GLY A 222 -6.42 -7.81 -8.34
CA GLY A 222 -6.40 -7.94 -6.89
C GLY A 222 -5.06 -7.58 -6.25
N ARG A 223 -4.35 -6.59 -6.82
CA ARG A 223 -3.04 -6.16 -6.36
C ARG A 223 -2.98 -4.68 -6.05
N VAL A 224 -2.10 -4.34 -5.11
CA VAL A 224 -1.69 -2.96 -4.86
C VAL A 224 -0.26 -2.80 -5.36
N TYR A 225 -0.08 -1.90 -6.30
CA TYR A 225 1.21 -1.50 -6.84
C TYR A 225 1.70 -0.28 -6.05
N ILE A 226 2.81 -0.44 -5.35
CA ILE A 226 3.45 0.60 -4.57
C ILE A 226 4.58 1.15 -5.42
N TYR A 227 4.55 2.44 -5.74
CA TYR A 227 5.45 3.05 -6.70
C TYR A 227 5.95 4.41 -6.24
N ASP A 228 7.03 4.85 -6.85
CA ASP A 228 7.60 6.19 -6.76
C ASP A 228 8.00 6.68 -8.16
N ARG A 229 8.77 7.77 -8.25
CA ARG A 229 9.26 8.31 -9.54
C ARG A 229 10.24 7.40 -10.27
N ALA A 230 10.81 6.40 -9.62
CA ALA A 230 11.66 5.39 -10.24
C ALA A 230 10.88 4.19 -10.81
N GLY A 231 9.59 4.11 -10.53
CA GLY A 231 8.71 3.04 -10.98
C GLY A 231 8.10 2.24 -9.83
N VAL A 232 7.54 1.08 -10.17
CA VAL A 232 6.97 0.17 -9.17
C VAL A 232 8.07 -0.44 -8.32
N GLN A 233 7.99 -0.22 -7.01
CA GLN A 233 8.93 -0.72 -6.03
C GLN A 233 8.45 -2.05 -5.42
N ALA A 234 7.17 -2.14 -5.06
CA ALA A 234 6.62 -3.34 -4.44
C ALA A 234 5.19 -3.62 -4.93
N ILE A 235 4.80 -4.89 -4.87
CA ILE A 235 3.46 -5.36 -5.23
C ILE A 235 2.95 -6.25 -4.11
N VAL A 236 1.76 -5.94 -3.61
CA VAL A 236 1.14 -6.63 -2.48
C VAL A 236 -0.26 -7.13 -2.89
N PRO A 237 -0.69 -8.32 -2.47
CA PRO A 237 -2.08 -8.72 -2.63
C PRO A 237 -3.02 -7.71 -1.96
N LEU A 238 -4.09 -7.30 -2.65
CA LEU A 238 -5.05 -6.32 -2.13
C LEU A 238 -5.63 -6.73 -0.77
N ASN A 239 -5.95 -8.01 -0.61
CA ASN A 239 -6.50 -8.55 0.64
C ASN A 239 -5.51 -8.51 1.83
N ASP A 240 -4.23 -8.42 1.57
CA ASP A 240 -3.18 -8.41 2.58
C ASP A 240 -2.58 -6.99 2.77
N PHE A 241 -3.09 -5.98 2.05
CA PHE A 241 -2.55 -4.63 2.06
C PHE A 241 -2.84 -3.90 3.37
N VAL A 242 -4.05 -4.00 3.90
CA VAL A 242 -4.43 -3.37 5.16
C VAL A 242 -3.95 -4.20 6.34
N MET A 243 -4.21 -5.51 6.30
CA MET A 243 -3.87 -6.45 7.36
C MET A 243 -2.99 -7.58 6.81
N PRO A 244 -1.65 -7.43 6.87
CA PRO A 244 -0.74 -8.48 6.46
C PRO A 244 -0.94 -9.75 7.29
N LYS A 245 -0.73 -10.91 6.68
CA LYS A 245 -0.79 -12.20 7.38
C LYS A 245 0.40 -12.36 8.31
N ILE A 246 0.14 -12.69 9.56
CA ILE A 246 1.19 -13.07 10.52
C ILE A 246 1.51 -14.56 10.31
N ILE A 247 2.79 -14.89 10.12
CA ILE A 247 3.22 -16.28 10.10
C ILE A 247 3.36 -16.71 11.57
N THR A 248 2.31 -17.34 12.13
CA THR A 248 2.45 -18.09 13.38
C THR A 248 3.30 -19.33 13.11
N LYS A 249 4.39 -19.48 13.88
CA LYS A 249 5.20 -20.73 13.88
C LYS A 249 4.42 -21.85 14.52
#